data_cd53236370bfda120d7acce1ff5d0620
#
_entry.id   cd53236370bfda120d7acce1ff5d0620
#
_cell.length_a   1.000
_cell.length_b   1.000
_cell.length_c   1.000
_cell.angle_alpha   90.00
_cell.angle_beta   90.00
_cell.angle_gamma   90.00
#
_symmetry.space_group_name_H-M   'P 1'
#
loop_
_entity.id
_entity.type
_entity.pdbx_description
1 polymer ?
#
loop_
_entity_poly.entity_id
_entity_poly.type
_entity_poly.pdbx_seq_one_letter_code
_entity_poly.pdbx_strand_id
1 'polypeptide(L)'
;MERKETTISGFMIVKNVVIQGYPFLEAIAAALPVCDEFLVSDGYSTDETWPILTALRKKHPDKLKLFRDAWPGPELAVRGGILAKMTNILKERCRGQYCLNLQANEVLHESCVDEVKALPILYPRAEIFSLPFSTIMGMHFVWMTDFRKRLFKNLPCILSKGDAYDVGYDLRALLRSPRGIFRRLRNTRGQPCYLSKPVYRYRALFPDNYLAKTAALKDRTYLWHKEDSFAQKAAQRTLSEGRGPDAFWEMMRTFFCCDYHKNLPPRIRLAEVIPHGTGGPVNECPAIMKHFMHKDHYDIQDSAKALNLDVLSDEAGFPSESR
;
A
#
# COMPACT_ATOMS: atom_id res chain seq x y z
N MET A 1 19.59 -31.32 -12.46
CA MET A 1 18.26 -30.89 -12.03
C MET A 1 18.20 -29.39 -12.29
N GLU A 2 17.47 -28.98 -13.30
CA GLU A 2 17.15 -27.56 -13.50
C GLU A 2 16.44 -27.03 -12.27
N ARG A 3 16.98 -25.97 -11.66
CA ARG A 3 16.28 -25.27 -10.60
C ARG A 3 15.03 -24.63 -11.22
N LYS A 4 13.87 -25.18 -10.90
CA LYS A 4 12.60 -24.58 -11.29
C LYS A 4 12.59 -23.13 -10.78
N GLU A 5 12.58 -22.17 -11.70
CA GLU A 5 12.61 -20.77 -11.39
C GLU A 5 11.42 -20.42 -10.49
N THR A 6 11.68 -19.67 -9.43
CA THR A 6 10.62 -19.28 -8.47
C THR A 6 9.81 -18.15 -9.07
N THR A 7 8.51 -18.37 -9.25
CA THR A 7 7.60 -17.36 -9.83
C THR A 7 6.84 -16.57 -8.76
N ILE A 8 6.73 -15.25 -8.96
CA ILE A 8 6.08 -14.31 -8.05
C ILE A 8 4.95 -13.59 -8.78
N SER A 9 3.72 -13.72 -8.26
CA SER A 9 2.59 -12.87 -8.66
C SER A 9 2.51 -11.66 -7.73
N GLY A 10 2.72 -10.45 -8.25
CA GLY A 10 2.37 -9.22 -7.57
C GLY A 10 0.87 -8.97 -7.68
N PHE A 11 0.26 -8.34 -6.66
CA PHE A 11 -1.14 -7.96 -6.77
C PHE A 11 -1.52 -6.81 -5.84
N MET A 12 -2.54 -6.03 -6.27
CA MET A 12 -3.01 -4.81 -5.63
C MET A 12 -4.48 -4.59 -5.87
N ILE A 13 -5.23 -4.18 -4.86
CA ILE A 13 -6.61 -3.69 -5.01
C ILE A 13 -6.60 -2.15 -4.95
N VAL A 14 -7.42 -1.51 -5.78
CA VAL A 14 -7.54 -0.06 -5.84
C VAL A 14 -9.00 0.39 -5.92
N LYS A 15 -9.28 1.58 -5.42
CA LYS A 15 -10.54 2.30 -5.63
C LYS A 15 -10.34 3.77 -5.36
N ASN A 16 -10.59 4.62 -6.39
CA ASN A 16 -10.48 6.08 -6.31
C ASN A 16 -9.11 6.52 -5.73
N VAL A 17 -8.01 5.94 -6.22
CA VAL A 17 -6.68 6.17 -5.67
C VAL A 17 -6.05 7.47 -6.15
N VAL A 18 -6.55 8.04 -7.27
CA VAL A 18 -6.14 9.35 -7.77
C VAL A 18 -6.60 10.45 -6.80
N ILE A 19 -7.89 10.48 -6.45
CA ILE A 19 -8.42 11.45 -5.46
C ILE A 19 -7.72 11.32 -4.11
N GLN A 20 -7.34 10.08 -3.73
CA GLN A 20 -6.61 9.83 -2.48
C GLN A 20 -5.13 10.20 -2.56
N GLY A 21 -4.62 10.59 -3.74
CA GLY A 21 -3.22 10.94 -3.95
C GLY A 21 -2.25 9.81 -3.63
N TYR A 22 -2.61 8.57 -4.00
CA TYR A 22 -1.72 7.44 -3.80
C TYR A 22 -0.77 7.28 -4.99
N PRO A 23 0.52 7.06 -4.76
CA PRO A 23 1.51 6.79 -5.81
C PRO A 23 1.37 5.35 -6.35
N PHE A 24 0.16 4.98 -6.80
CA PHE A 24 -0.14 3.62 -7.23
C PHE A 24 0.56 3.22 -8.53
N LEU A 25 0.80 4.17 -9.41
CA LEU A 25 1.58 3.95 -10.64
C LEU A 25 3.03 3.61 -10.30
N GLU A 26 3.64 4.38 -9.42
CA GLU A 26 4.99 4.17 -8.93
C GLU A 26 5.09 2.85 -8.17
N ALA A 27 4.09 2.52 -7.36
CA ALA A 27 4.02 1.27 -6.63
C ALA A 27 3.97 0.05 -7.57
N ILE A 28 3.17 0.11 -8.64
CA ILE A 28 3.11 -0.95 -9.65
C ILE A 28 4.43 -1.02 -10.41
N ALA A 29 4.92 0.12 -10.93
CA ALA A 29 6.14 0.17 -11.74
C ALA A 29 7.37 -0.33 -10.97
N ALA A 30 7.50 0.01 -9.68
CA ALA A 30 8.57 -0.49 -8.80
C ALA A 30 8.47 -2.00 -8.52
N ALA A 31 7.26 -2.57 -8.55
CA ALA A 31 7.04 -3.99 -8.29
C ALA A 31 7.16 -4.88 -9.55
N LEU A 32 6.90 -4.35 -10.74
CA LEU A 32 6.96 -5.09 -12.00
C LEU A 32 8.29 -5.84 -12.23
N PRO A 33 9.48 -5.30 -11.90
CA PRO A 33 10.73 -6.03 -12.03
C PRO A 33 10.86 -7.26 -11.12
N VAL A 34 10.15 -7.27 -9.97
CA VAL A 34 10.14 -8.39 -9.03
C VAL A 34 9.23 -9.51 -9.49
N CYS A 35 8.16 -9.19 -10.22
CA CYS A 35 7.04 -10.07 -10.48
C CYS A 35 7.08 -10.66 -11.90
N ASP A 36 6.61 -11.90 -12.05
CA ASP A 36 6.36 -12.53 -13.35
C ASP A 36 5.00 -12.08 -13.92
N GLU A 37 4.05 -11.80 -13.07
CA GLU A 37 2.78 -11.16 -13.39
C GLU A 37 2.40 -10.18 -12.27
N PHE A 38 1.67 -9.12 -12.59
CA PHE A 38 1.10 -8.19 -11.62
C PHE A 38 -0.39 -7.98 -11.88
N LEU A 39 -1.21 -8.27 -10.87
CA LEU A 39 -2.66 -8.19 -10.96
C LEU A 39 -3.16 -6.95 -10.23
N VAL A 40 -4.01 -6.17 -10.87
CA VAL A 40 -4.70 -5.05 -10.23
C VAL A 40 -6.21 -5.23 -10.36
N SER A 41 -6.92 -5.12 -9.25
CA SER A 41 -8.39 -5.09 -9.25
C SER A 41 -8.89 -3.71 -8.84
N ASP A 42 -9.59 -3.04 -9.77
CA ASP A 42 -10.27 -1.78 -9.55
C ASP A 42 -11.68 -2.00 -9.01
N GLY A 43 -12.02 -1.31 -7.93
CA GLY A 43 -13.31 -1.35 -7.26
C GLY A 43 -14.40 -0.49 -7.95
N TYR A 44 -14.38 -0.38 -9.26
CA TYR A 44 -15.21 0.56 -10.03
C TYR A 44 -14.97 2.00 -9.58
N SER A 45 -13.73 2.44 -9.73
CA SER A 45 -13.33 3.84 -9.49
C SER A 45 -14.12 4.79 -10.38
N THR A 46 -14.43 5.96 -9.83
CA THR A 46 -15.17 7.05 -10.48
C THR A 46 -14.26 8.23 -10.86
N ASP A 47 -12.98 8.13 -10.47
CA ASP A 47 -11.91 9.04 -10.85
C ASP A 47 -11.07 8.46 -12.03
N GLU A 48 -9.95 9.08 -12.37
CA GLU A 48 -9.07 8.69 -13.46
C GLU A 48 -8.30 7.38 -13.22
N THR A 49 -8.52 6.69 -12.09
CA THR A 49 -7.79 5.46 -11.73
C THR A 49 -7.85 4.40 -12.85
N TRP A 50 -9.05 4.11 -13.38
CA TRP A 50 -9.21 3.05 -14.38
C TRP A 50 -8.63 3.40 -15.76
N PRO A 51 -8.86 4.57 -16.32
CA PRO A 51 -8.22 5.00 -17.57
C PRO A 51 -6.69 4.90 -17.51
N ILE A 52 -6.10 5.37 -16.41
CA ILE A 52 -4.65 5.36 -16.20
C ILE A 52 -4.09 3.95 -16.08
N LEU A 53 -4.76 3.06 -15.33
CA LEU A 53 -4.38 1.65 -15.27
C LEU A 53 -4.42 0.99 -16.64
N THR A 54 -5.42 1.35 -17.47
CA THR A 54 -5.54 0.83 -18.83
C THR A 54 -4.37 1.29 -19.70
N ALA A 55 -3.94 2.54 -19.58
CA ALA A 55 -2.75 3.05 -20.27
C ALA A 55 -1.47 2.32 -19.79
N LEU A 56 -1.29 2.13 -18.48
CA LEU A 56 -0.16 1.38 -17.94
C LEU A 56 -0.14 -0.07 -18.45
N ARG A 57 -1.30 -0.71 -18.56
CA ARG A 57 -1.40 -2.07 -19.11
C ARG A 57 -0.95 -2.15 -20.57
N LYS A 58 -1.27 -1.14 -21.41
CA LYS A 58 -0.79 -1.09 -22.80
C LYS A 58 0.74 -1.13 -22.86
N LYS A 59 1.42 -0.51 -21.90
CA LYS A 59 2.88 -0.51 -21.79
C LYS A 59 3.46 -1.85 -21.30
N HIS A 60 2.70 -2.60 -20.50
CA HIS A 60 3.13 -3.87 -19.90
C HIS A 60 2.12 -5.00 -20.15
N PRO A 61 1.78 -5.31 -21.44
CA PRO A 61 0.68 -6.20 -21.78
C PRO A 61 0.88 -7.64 -21.28
N ASP A 62 2.13 -8.10 -21.23
CA ASP A 62 2.45 -9.48 -20.85
C ASP A 62 2.43 -9.69 -19.33
N LYS A 63 2.73 -8.65 -18.56
CA LYS A 63 2.86 -8.73 -17.11
C LYS A 63 1.65 -8.18 -16.35
N LEU A 64 1.07 -7.05 -16.80
CA LEU A 64 0.02 -6.35 -16.06
C LEU A 64 -1.38 -6.85 -16.45
N LYS A 65 -2.10 -7.39 -15.50
CA LYS A 65 -3.47 -7.90 -15.66
C LYS A 65 -4.44 -7.06 -14.85
N LEU A 66 -5.48 -6.53 -15.50
CA LEU A 66 -6.47 -5.67 -14.88
C LEU A 66 -7.81 -6.39 -14.74
N PHE A 67 -8.45 -6.17 -13.60
CA PHE A 67 -9.79 -6.66 -13.27
C PHE A 67 -10.63 -5.51 -12.73
N ARG A 68 -11.94 -5.63 -12.84
CA ARG A 68 -12.91 -4.77 -12.16
C ARG A 68 -13.82 -5.64 -11.31
N ASP A 69 -13.75 -5.47 -10.00
CA ASP A 69 -14.53 -6.24 -9.05
C ASP A 69 -15.34 -5.28 -8.16
N ALA A 70 -16.65 -5.40 -8.20
CA ALA A 70 -17.52 -4.58 -7.36
C ALA A 70 -17.23 -4.83 -5.87
N TRP A 71 -16.98 -3.74 -5.14
CA TRP A 71 -16.80 -3.85 -3.70
C TRP A 71 -18.17 -4.04 -3.03
N PRO A 72 -18.28 -4.96 -2.07
CA PRO A 72 -19.52 -5.16 -1.34
C PRO A 72 -19.93 -3.91 -0.58
N GLY A 73 -21.22 -3.87 -0.21
CA GLY A 73 -21.80 -2.73 0.50
C GLY A 73 -21.17 -2.44 1.87
N PRO A 74 -21.59 -1.33 2.50
CA PRO A 74 -21.00 -0.83 3.74
C PRO A 74 -21.12 -1.78 4.93
N GLU A 75 -22.02 -2.75 4.88
CA GLU A 75 -22.20 -3.77 5.92
C GLU A 75 -20.93 -4.60 6.19
N LEU A 76 -20.06 -4.75 5.19
CA LEU A 76 -18.75 -5.40 5.33
C LEU A 76 -17.60 -4.43 5.59
N ALA A 77 -17.88 -3.12 5.68
CA ALA A 77 -16.84 -2.11 5.93
C ALA A 77 -16.28 -2.17 7.34
N VAL A 78 -17.00 -2.81 8.26
CA VAL A 78 -16.58 -2.91 9.67
C VAL A 78 -15.18 -3.51 9.78
N ARG A 79 -14.28 -2.77 10.42
CA ARG A 79 -12.86 -3.16 10.62
C ARG A 79 -12.10 -3.46 9.34
N GLY A 80 -12.48 -2.84 8.21
CA GLY A 80 -11.79 -3.02 6.93
C GLY A 80 -12.02 -4.37 6.26
N GLY A 81 -13.02 -5.15 6.68
CA GLY A 81 -13.29 -6.48 6.15
C GLY A 81 -13.47 -6.55 4.63
N ILE A 82 -13.97 -5.47 4.02
CA ILE A 82 -14.03 -5.31 2.56
C ILE A 82 -12.64 -5.46 1.93
N LEU A 83 -11.63 -4.77 2.49
CA LEU A 83 -10.28 -4.78 1.93
C LEU A 83 -9.69 -6.19 1.94
N ALA A 84 -9.80 -6.90 3.06
CA ALA A 84 -9.33 -8.29 3.14
C ALA A 84 -10.07 -9.21 2.16
N LYS A 85 -11.40 -9.05 2.03
CA LYS A 85 -12.22 -9.83 1.09
C LYS A 85 -11.76 -9.61 -0.35
N MET A 86 -11.63 -8.36 -0.80
CA MET A 86 -11.22 -8.04 -2.16
C MET A 86 -9.79 -8.48 -2.45
N THR A 87 -8.88 -8.31 -1.48
CA THR A 87 -7.50 -8.80 -1.56
C THR A 87 -7.46 -10.32 -1.75
N ASN A 88 -8.28 -11.07 -1.02
CA ASN A 88 -8.34 -12.53 -1.13
C ASN A 88 -8.94 -13.00 -2.46
N ILE A 89 -9.98 -12.33 -2.97
CA ILE A 89 -10.55 -12.60 -4.30
C ILE A 89 -9.49 -12.42 -5.39
N LEU A 90 -8.72 -11.33 -5.33
CA LEU A 90 -7.66 -11.09 -6.32
C LEU A 90 -6.50 -12.09 -6.18
N LYS A 91 -6.13 -12.44 -4.94
CA LYS A 91 -5.11 -13.45 -4.66
C LYS A 91 -5.43 -14.81 -5.32
N GLU A 92 -6.69 -15.23 -5.36
CA GLU A 92 -7.11 -16.50 -5.96
C GLU A 92 -6.79 -16.57 -7.47
N ARG A 93 -6.62 -15.43 -8.13
CA ARG A 93 -6.24 -15.32 -9.55
C ARG A 93 -4.73 -15.36 -9.79
N CYS A 94 -3.92 -15.27 -8.73
CA CYS A 94 -2.46 -15.33 -8.81
C CYS A 94 -2.00 -16.74 -9.20
N ARG A 95 -1.08 -16.83 -10.16
CA ARG A 95 -0.54 -18.10 -10.69
C ARG A 95 0.87 -18.42 -10.19
N GLY A 96 1.57 -17.42 -9.66
CA GLY A 96 2.92 -17.59 -9.12
C GLY A 96 2.96 -18.51 -7.91
N GLN A 97 4.11 -19.09 -7.66
CA GLN A 97 4.37 -19.91 -6.46
C GLN A 97 4.33 -19.06 -5.18
N TYR A 98 4.66 -17.78 -5.31
CA TYR A 98 4.59 -16.77 -4.26
C TYR A 98 3.71 -15.61 -4.69
N CYS A 99 3.15 -14.93 -3.71
CA CYS A 99 2.36 -13.73 -3.87
C CYS A 99 3.06 -12.55 -3.18
N LEU A 100 3.21 -11.43 -3.88
CA LEU A 100 3.63 -10.14 -3.33
C LEU A 100 2.42 -9.23 -3.28
N ASN A 101 1.87 -9.02 -2.08
CA ASN A 101 0.74 -8.13 -1.86
C ASN A 101 1.23 -6.73 -1.51
N LEU A 102 1.02 -5.76 -2.40
CA LEU A 102 1.31 -4.35 -2.12
C LEU A 102 0.02 -3.53 -2.12
N GLN A 103 -0.05 -2.55 -1.23
CA GLN A 103 -1.10 -1.53 -1.26
C GLN A 103 -0.72 -0.42 -2.26
N ALA A 104 -1.70 0.33 -2.73
CA ALA A 104 -1.52 1.39 -3.73
C ALA A 104 -0.54 2.51 -3.31
N ASN A 105 -0.17 2.55 -2.06
CA ASN A 105 0.74 3.53 -1.48
C ASN A 105 2.04 2.90 -0.94
N GLU A 106 2.36 1.68 -1.35
CA GLU A 106 3.56 0.95 -0.91
C GLU A 106 4.52 0.79 -2.10
N VAL A 107 5.64 1.49 -2.07
CA VAL A 107 6.62 1.54 -3.15
C VAL A 107 7.88 0.80 -2.72
N LEU A 108 8.28 -0.19 -3.52
CA LEU A 108 9.52 -0.93 -3.33
C LEU A 108 10.71 -0.08 -3.81
N HIS A 109 11.82 -0.12 -3.08
CA HIS A 109 13.04 0.52 -3.55
C HIS A 109 13.70 -0.32 -4.64
N GLU A 110 14.23 0.31 -5.67
CA GLU A 110 14.84 -0.35 -6.82
C GLU A 110 16.01 -1.26 -6.44
N SER A 111 16.78 -0.90 -5.40
CA SER A 111 17.89 -1.74 -4.92
C SER A 111 17.43 -3.06 -4.28
N CYS A 112 16.15 -3.19 -3.92
CA CYS A 112 15.63 -4.37 -3.24
C CYS A 112 15.02 -5.41 -4.21
N VAL A 113 15.02 -5.16 -5.51
CA VAL A 113 14.41 -6.05 -6.50
C VAL A 113 14.99 -7.46 -6.42
N ASP A 114 16.31 -7.59 -6.51
CA ASP A 114 16.99 -8.88 -6.49
C ASP A 114 16.96 -9.52 -5.09
N GLU A 115 17.00 -8.70 -4.04
CA GLU A 115 16.90 -9.17 -2.67
C GLU A 115 15.54 -9.85 -2.42
N VAL A 116 14.43 -9.23 -2.85
CA VAL A 116 13.08 -9.78 -2.68
C VAL A 116 12.92 -11.07 -3.51
N LYS A 117 13.44 -11.11 -4.74
CA LYS A 117 13.46 -12.33 -5.57
C LYS A 117 14.23 -13.47 -4.93
N ALA A 118 15.30 -13.18 -4.22
CA ALA A 118 16.14 -14.17 -3.56
C ALA A 118 15.51 -14.78 -2.30
N LEU A 119 14.57 -14.08 -1.63
CA LEU A 119 14.00 -14.54 -0.35
C LEU A 119 13.45 -15.97 -0.38
N PRO A 120 12.66 -16.40 -1.39
CA PRO A 120 12.16 -17.77 -1.46
C PRO A 120 13.27 -18.82 -1.59
N ILE A 121 14.40 -18.45 -2.21
CA ILE A 121 15.56 -19.32 -2.43
C ILE A 121 16.38 -19.42 -1.14
N LEU A 122 16.61 -18.28 -0.48
CA LEU A 122 17.37 -18.19 0.76
C LEU A 122 16.65 -18.86 1.95
N TYR A 123 15.32 -18.78 1.96
CA TYR A 123 14.48 -19.31 3.04
C TYR A 123 13.43 -20.30 2.52
N PRO A 124 13.79 -21.43 1.96
CA PRO A 124 12.86 -22.34 1.24
C PRO A 124 11.77 -22.94 2.14
N ARG A 125 11.99 -22.95 3.47
CA ARG A 125 11.00 -23.42 4.44
C ARG A 125 10.02 -22.34 4.89
N ALA A 126 10.30 -21.06 4.62
CA ALA A 126 9.40 -19.96 4.96
C ALA A 126 8.20 -19.96 4.02
N GLU A 127 7.02 -19.74 4.60
CA GLU A 127 5.77 -19.62 3.84
C GLU A 127 5.26 -18.18 3.83
N ILE A 128 5.66 -17.37 4.80
CA ILE A 128 5.32 -15.94 4.94
C ILE A 128 6.60 -15.18 5.28
N PHE A 129 6.85 -14.09 4.59
CA PHE A 129 7.99 -13.21 4.78
C PHE A 129 7.52 -11.84 5.25
N SER A 130 8.15 -11.36 6.32
CA SER A 130 7.91 -10.01 6.85
C SER A 130 9.01 -9.09 6.36
N LEU A 131 8.63 -8.12 5.52
CA LEU A 131 9.53 -7.13 4.93
C LEU A 131 9.60 -5.89 5.82
N PRO A 132 10.76 -5.18 5.87
CA PRO A 132 10.87 -3.91 6.58
C PRO A 132 10.09 -2.82 5.85
N PHE A 133 9.41 -1.99 6.62
CA PHE A 133 8.60 -0.86 6.13
C PHE A 133 9.01 0.45 6.77
N SER A 134 8.96 1.51 6.00
CA SER A 134 9.04 2.89 6.47
C SER A 134 7.80 3.65 6.04
N THR A 135 6.97 4.06 6.99
CA THR A 135 5.74 4.84 6.71
C THR A 135 6.08 6.32 6.71
N ILE A 136 5.81 6.97 5.58
CA ILE A 136 6.13 8.37 5.30
C ILE A 136 4.84 9.18 5.26
N MET A 137 4.92 10.38 5.78
CA MET A 137 3.87 11.39 5.78
C MET A 137 4.31 12.56 4.92
N GLY A 138 3.62 12.79 3.80
CA GLY A 138 3.78 13.97 2.95
C GLY A 138 5.17 14.18 2.34
N MET A 139 5.94 13.15 2.05
CA MET A 139 7.36 13.28 1.67
C MET A 139 8.19 14.09 2.69
N HIS A 140 7.63 14.37 3.86
CA HIS A 140 8.16 15.33 4.83
C HIS A 140 8.87 14.64 6.01
N PHE A 141 8.25 13.63 6.59
CA PHE A 141 8.84 12.92 7.72
C PHE A 141 8.49 11.42 7.77
N VAL A 142 9.35 10.65 8.40
CA VAL A 142 9.11 9.25 8.71
C VAL A 142 8.25 9.17 9.97
N TRP A 143 7.06 8.61 9.85
CA TRP A 143 6.17 8.42 11.00
C TRP A 143 6.51 7.14 11.77
N MET A 144 6.72 6.02 11.06
CA MET A 144 6.83 4.70 11.70
C MET A 144 7.67 3.76 10.83
N THR A 145 8.47 2.92 11.49
CA THR A 145 9.12 1.79 10.86
C THR A 145 8.61 0.50 11.51
N ASP A 146 8.27 -0.50 10.70
CA ASP A 146 7.76 -1.78 11.17
C ASP A 146 8.11 -2.92 10.20
N PHE A 147 7.64 -4.14 10.51
CA PHE A 147 7.74 -5.28 9.61
C PHE A 147 6.34 -5.73 9.20
N ARG A 148 6.12 -5.92 7.90
CA ARG A 148 4.83 -6.35 7.34
C ARG A 148 4.96 -7.57 6.47
N LYS A 149 4.00 -8.46 6.59
CA LYS A 149 3.90 -9.67 5.79
C LYS A 149 3.35 -9.31 4.41
N ARG A 150 4.25 -9.24 3.42
CA ARG A 150 3.89 -8.83 2.06
C ARG A 150 4.24 -9.88 1.01
N LEU A 151 5.27 -10.70 1.24
CA LEU A 151 5.62 -11.82 0.36
C LEU A 151 5.25 -13.13 1.05
N PHE A 152 4.55 -14.03 0.37
CA PHE A 152 4.14 -15.32 0.95
C PHE A 152 3.87 -16.38 -0.12
N LYS A 153 3.96 -17.66 0.25
CA LYS A 153 3.58 -18.77 -0.62
C LYS A 153 2.12 -18.68 -1.02
N ASN A 154 1.84 -18.94 -2.30
CA ASN A 154 0.48 -18.96 -2.82
C ASN A 154 -0.27 -20.22 -2.33
N LEU A 155 -0.63 -20.24 -1.06
CA LEU A 155 -1.36 -21.34 -0.43
C LEU A 155 -2.79 -20.91 -0.09
N PRO A 156 -3.80 -21.79 -0.24
CA PRO A 156 -5.17 -21.47 0.11
C PRO A 156 -5.38 -21.06 1.58
N CYS A 157 -4.49 -21.52 2.47
CA CYS A 157 -4.58 -21.22 3.90
C CYS A 157 -3.91 -19.90 4.32
N ILE A 158 -3.27 -19.18 3.41
CA ILE A 158 -2.68 -17.87 3.69
C ILE A 158 -3.61 -16.81 3.11
N LEU A 159 -4.25 -16.05 3.97
CA LEU A 159 -5.26 -15.05 3.60
C LEU A 159 -4.95 -13.70 4.24
N SER A 160 -5.37 -12.64 3.55
CA SER A 160 -5.44 -11.29 4.10
C SER A 160 -6.54 -11.22 5.16
N LYS A 161 -6.31 -10.43 6.21
CA LYS A 161 -7.19 -10.29 7.37
C LYS A 161 -7.45 -8.82 7.71
N GLY A 162 -8.60 -8.56 8.34
CA GLY A 162 -8.98 -7.23 8.79
C GLY A 162 -9.07 -6.23 7.64
N ASP A 163 -8.29 -5.17 7.73
CA ASP A 163 -8.20 -4.09 6.72
C ASP A 163 -7.15 -4.35 5.63
N ALA A 164 -6.79 -5.60 5.39
CA ALA A 164 -5.71 -6.01 4.50
C ALA A 164 -4.32 -5.49 4.90
N TYR A 165 -4.16 -5.09 6.16
CA TYR A 165 -2.88 -4.63 6.69
C TYR A 165 -1.84 -5.73 6.69
N ASP A 166 -2.27 -6.97 6.94
CA ASP A 166 -1.40 -8.12 7.09
C ASP A 166 -2.03 -9.42 6.54
N VAL A 167 -1.20 -10.43 6.36
CA VAL A 167 -1.63 -11.77 5.96
C VAL A 167 -1.34 -12.79 7.08
N GLY A 168 -2.09 -13.87 7.10
CA GLY A 168 -1.88 -14.92 8.07
C GLY A 168 -2.59 -16.20 7.71
N TYR A 169 -2.34 -17.25 8.51
CA TYR A 169 -3.01 -18.53 8.29
C TYR A 169 -4.48 -18.47 8.67
N ASP A 170 -5.35 -18.92 7.77
CA ASP A 170 -6.77 -19.17 8.05
C ASP A 170 -6.93 -20.51 8.76
N LEU A 171 -7.55 -20.49 9.95
CA LEU A 171 -7.69 -21.69 10.77
C LEU A 171 -8.59 -22.74 10.11
N ARG A 172 -9.67 -22.33 9.44
CA ARG A 172 -10.60 -23.27 8.78
C ARG A 172 -9.92 -23.98 7.63
N ALA A 173 -9.11 -23.26 6.84
CA ALA A 173 -8.33 -23.84 5.76
C ALA A 173 -7.20 -24.76 6.28
N LEU A 174 -6.58 -24.42 7.42
CA LEU A 174 -5.58 -25.28 8.07
C LEU A 174 -6.18 -26.59 8.56
N LEU A 175 -7.38 -26.58 9.12
CA LEU A 175 -8.08 -27.79 9.58
C LEU A 175 -8.44 -28.75 8.44
N ARG A 176 -8.67 -28.23 7.23
CA ARG A 176 -8.92 -29.05 6.02
C ARG A 176 -7.64 -29.74 5.51
N SER A 177 -6.45 -29.23 5.86
CA SER A 177 -5.16 -29.79 5.49
C SER A 177 -4.21 -29.79 6.70
N PRO A 178 -4.37 -30.75 7.63
CA PRO A 178 -3.71 -30.71 8.94
C PRO A 178 -2.20 -30.90 8.88
N ARG A 179 -1.65 -31.34 7.74
CA ARG A 179 -0.18 -31.48 7.60
C ARG A 179 0.53 -30.16 7.86
N GLY A 180 1.39 -30.14 8.86
CA GLY A 180 2.18 -28.97 9.24
C GLY A 180 1.40 -27.90 10.03
N ILE A 181 0.18 -28.18 10.51
CA ILE A 181 -0.64 -27.22 11.28
C ILE A 181 0.10 -26.65 12.48
N PHE A 182 0.76 -27.50 13.28
CA PHE A 182 1.51 -27.05 14.45
C PHE A 182 2.69 -26.13 14.08
N ARG A 183 3.39 -26.43 12.97
CA ARG A 183 4.47 -25.58 12.47
C ARG A 183 3.92 -24.21 12.07
N ARG A 184 2.79 -24.18 11.37
CA ARG A 184 2.15 -22.94 10.91
C ARG A 184 1.60 -22.12 12.05
N LEU A 185 0.96 -22.74 13.03
CA LEU A 185 0.45 -22.07 14.22
C LEU A 185 1.57 -21.46 15.07
N ARG A 186 2.77 -22.07 15.08
CA ARG A 186 3.96 -21.53 15.76
C ARG A 186 4.62 -20.40 14.96
N ASN A 187 4.48 -20.39 13.63
CA ASN A 187 5.14 -19.42 12.74
C ASN A 187 4.17 -18.32 12.24
N THR A 188 3.33 -17.81 13.13
CA THR A 188 2.36 -16.75 12.77
C THR A 188 3.00 -15.40 12.45
N ARG A 189 4.21 -15.16 12.97
CA ARG A 189 4.95 -13.90 12.74
C ARG A 189 5.57 -13.82 11.34
N GLY A 190 5.73 -14.96 10.64
CA GLY A 190 6.47 -15.03 9.39
C GLY A 190 7.99 -14.95 9.59
N GLN A 191 8.74 -15.12 8.49
CA GLN A 191 10.19 -14.98 8.45
C GLN A 191 10.54 -13.49 8.33
N PRO A 192 11.16 -12.86 9.34
CA PRO A 192 11.65 -11.48 9.18
C PRO A 192 12.79 -11.47 8.16
N CYS A 193 12.76 -10.51 7.26
CA CYS A 193 13.74 -10.34 6.20
C CYS A 193 14.32 -8.93 6.28
N TYR A 194 15.63 -8.83 6.23
CA TYR A 194 16.33 -7.57 6.19
C TYR A 194 16.69 -7.27 4.74
N LEU A 195 16.15 -6.17 4.23
CA LEU A 195 16.47 -5.64 2.93
C LEU A 195 17.41 -4.45 3.09
N SER A 196 18.18 -4.12 2.05
CA SER A 196 19.07 -2.95 2.04
C SER A 196 18.31 -1.64 2.24
N LYS A 197 17.06 -1.58 1.79
CA LYS A 197 16.12 -0.47 1.99
C LYS A 197 14.74 -1.02 2.38
N PRO A 198 13.93 -0.25 3.15
CA PRO A 198 12.57 -0.65 3.46
C PRO A 198 11.65 -0.54 2.25
N VAL A 199 10.47 -1.15 2.33
CA VAL A 199 9.33 -0.76 1.49
C VAL A 199 8.79 0.57 2.03
N TYR A 200 8.67 1.56 1.17
CA TYR A 200 8.21 2.90 1.55
C TYR A 200 6.68 2.97 1.42
N ARG A 201 6.01 3.29 2.52
CA ARG A 201 4.56 3.47 2.53
C ARG A 201 4.21 4.94 2.68
N TYR A 202 3.67 5.51 1.64
CA TYR A 202 3.22 6.90 1.61
C TYR A 202 1.78 6.98 2.10
N ARG A 203 1.57 7.48 3.32
CA ARG A 203 0.21 7.55 3.88
C ARG A 203 -0.66 8.57 3.14
N ALA A 204 -0.10 9.70 2.80
CA ALA A 204 -0.60 10.66 1.82
C ALA A 204 0.59 11.48 1.34
N LEU A 205 0.54 11.99 0.11
CA LEU A 205 1.61 12.83 -0.44
C LEU A 205 1.40 14.29 -0.09
N PHE A 206 0.17 14.79 -0.13
CA PHE A 206 -0.17 16.20 0.09
C PHE A 206 -1.31 16.36 1.09
N PRO A 207 -1.47 17.56 1.70
CA PRO A 207 -2.48 17.83 2.71
C PRO A 207 -3.91 17.51 2.24
N ASP A 208 -4.29 17.93 1.03
CA ASP A 208 -5.64 17.72 0.50
C ASP A 208 -5.95 16.23 0.31
N ASN A 209 -4.98 15.46 -0.16
CA ASN A 209 -5.10 14.00 -0.28
C ASN A 209 -5.24 13.34 1.09
N TYR A 210 -4.54 13.86 2.10
CA TYR A 210 -4.68 13.38 3.46
C TYR A 210 -6.09 13.60 4.00
N LEU A 211 -6.65 14.81 3.78
CA LEU A 211 -8.00 15.14 4.19
C LEU A 211 -9.06 14.32 3.45
N ALA A 212 -8.94 14.18 2.14
CA ALA A 212 -9.83 13.34 1.32
C ALA A 212 -9.82 11.88 1.79
N LYS A 213 -8.65 11.35 2.10
CA LYS A 213 -8.49 9.99 2.61
C LYS A 213 -9.11 9.82 3.99
N THR A 214 -8.87 10.74 4.92
CA THR A 214 -9.42 10.65 6.29
C THR A 214 -10.93 10.76 6.26
N ALA A 215 -11.50 11.64 5.43
CA ALA A 215 -12.94 11.75 5.23
C ALA A 215 -13.55 10.43 4.71
N ALA A 216 -12.89 9.75 3.75
CA ALA A 216 -13.34 8.47 3.22
C ALA A 216 -13.23 7.31 4.23
N LEU A 217 -12.42 7.45 5.28
CA LEU A 217 -12.12 6.41 6.26
C LEU A 217 -12.73 6.65 7.65
N LYS A 218 -13.34 7.82 7.88
CA LYS A 218 -13.81 8.26 9.21
C LYS A 218 -14.72 7.26 9.95
N ASP A 219 -15.52 6.53 9.23
CA ASP A 219 -16.48 5.58 9.81
C ASP A 219 -15.87 4.21 10.15
N ARG A 220 -14.57 4.02 9.94
CA ARG A 220 -13.95 2.71 10.08
C ARG A 220 -13.35 2.40 11.44
N THR A 221 -12.82 3.44 12.14
CA THR A 221 -12.25 3.24 13.48
C THR A 221 -12.29 4.53 14.32
N TYR A 222 -12.34 4.38 15.66
CA TYR A 222 -12.22 5.49 16.60
C TYR A 222 -10.93 6.33 16.45
N LEU A 223 -9.83 5.72 16.04
CA LEU A 223 -8.56 6.41 15.84
C LEU A 223 -8.60 7.37 14.66
N TRP A 224 -9.31 7.01 13.59
CA TRP A 224 -9.48 7.83 12.40
C TRP A 224 -10.23 9.13 12.70
N HIS A 225 -11.24 9.11 13.58
CA HIS A 225 -11.96 10.31 13.99
C HIS A 225 -11.06 11.35 14.65
N LYS A 226 -10.11 10.91 15.50
CA LYS A 226 -9.15 11.82 16.14
C LYS A 226 -8.16 12.40 15.14
N GLU A 227 -7.63 11.56 14.24
CA GLU A 227 -6.73 11.99 13.17
C GLU A 227 -7.43 12.99 12.24
N ASP A 228 -8.65 12.68 11.81
CA ASP A 228 -9.46 13.54 10.95
C ASP A 228 -9.70 14.90 11.58
N SER A 229 -10.18 14.92 12.83
CA SER A 229 -10.41 16.17 13.58
C SER A 229 -9.14 17.01 13.74
N PHE A 230 -7.99 16.37 13.99
CA PHE A 230 -6.73 17.09 14.12
C PHE A 230 -6.25 17.61 12.76
N ALA A 231 -6.32 16.79 11.70
CA ALA A 231 -5.93 17.17 10.35
C ALA A 231 -6.76 18.35 9.82
N GLN A 232 -8.08 18.35 10.07
CA GLN A 232 -8.94 19.47 9.71
C GLN A 232 -8.54 20.77 10.43
N LYS A 233 -8.26 20.71 11.73
CA LYS A 233 -7.77 21.87 12.49
C LYS A 233 -6.42 22.35 11.97
N ALA A 234 -5.51 21.41 11.65
CA ALA A 234 -4.22 21.73 11.08
C ALA A 234 -4.37 22.45 9.73
N ALA A 235 -5.24 21.94 8.85
CA ALA A 235 -5.51 22.57 7.55
C ALA A 235 -6.13 23.95 7.68
N GLN A 236 -7.15 24.11 8.54
CA GLN A 236 -7.78 25.41 8.79
C GLN A 236 -6.77 26.44 9.29
N ARG A 237 -5.91 26.05 10.24
CA ARG A 237 -4.88 26.93 10.78
C ARG A 237 -3.85 27.31 9.72
N THR A 238 -3.39 26.34 8.92
CA THR A 238 -2.46 26.60 7.82
C THR A 238 -3.02 27.60 6.82
N LEU A 239 -4.29 27.45 6.44
CA LEU A 239 -4.98 28.37 5.54
C LEU A 239 -5.15 29.76 6.14
N SER A 240 -5.60 29.86 7.41
CA SER A 240 -5.82 31.15 8.08
C SER A 240 -4.52 31.93 8.32
N GLU A 241 -3.39 31.25 8.46
CA GLU A 241 -2.08 31.85 8.67
C GLU A 241 -1.32 32.09 7.34
N GLY A 242 -1.91 31.73 6.19
CA GLY A 242 -1.29 31.86 4.87
C GLY A 242 0.00 31.01 4.70
N ARG A 243 0.10 29.92 5.45
CA ARG A 243 1.26 29.03 5.43
C ARG A 243 1.08 27.94 4.36
N GLY A 244 2.18 27.52 3.75
CA GLY A 244 2.20 26.46 2.75
C GLY A 244 2.05 25.04 3.34
N PRO A 245 2.09 24.00 2.47
CA PRO A 245 1.94 22.60 2.84
C PRO A 245 2.89 22.12 3.94
N ASP A 246 4.10 22.65 4.00
CA ASP A 246 5.11 22.29 5.01
C ASP A 246 4.62 22.57 6.43
N ALA A 247 3.91 23.68 6.65
CA ALA A 247 3.37 24.02 7.96
C ALA A 247 2.27 23.01 8.40
N PHE A 248 1.48 22.51 7.45
CA PHE A 248 0.52 21.43 7.72
C PHE A 248 1.25 20.16 8.20
N TRP A 249 2.28 19.73 7.47
CA TRP A 249 3.01 18.53 7.83
C TRP A 249 3.79 18.67 9.13
N GLU A 250 4.30 19.84 9.45
CA GLU A 250 4.97 20.09 10.73
C GLU A 250 4.00 19.97 11.91
N MET A 251 2.77 20.46 11.76
CA MET A 251 1.73 20.26 12.78
C MET A 251 1.33 18.79 12.88
N MET A 252 1.21 18.08 11.75
CA MET A 252 0.93 16.65 11.73
C MET A 252 2.08 15.84 12.35
N ARG A 253 3.34 16.24 12.13
CA ARG A 253 4.51 15.63 12.75
C ARG A 253 4.42 15.71 14.28
N THR A 254 4.11 16.88 14.82
CA THR A 254 3.92 17.07 16.27
C THR A 254 2.84 16.15 16.80
N PHE A 255 1.69 16.08 16.11
CA PHE A 255 0.59 15.19 16.51
C PHE A 255 1.02 13.70 16.51
N PHE A 256 1.57 13.20 15.41
CA PHE A 256 1.91 11.78 15.28
C PHE A 256 3.07 11.36 16.17
N CYS A 257 4.10 12.19 16.29
CA CYS A 257 5.31 11.83 17.04
C CYS A 257 5.20 12.09 18.54
N CYS A 258 4.40 13.09 18.96
CA CYS A 258 4.31 13.50 20.36
C CYS A 258 2.98 13.10 21.01
N ASP A 259 1.85 13.29 20.33
CA ASP A 259 0.52 13.19 20.94
C ASP A 259 -0.23 11.91 20.59
N TYR A 260 -0.02 11.36 19.40
CA TYR A 260 -0.73 10.17 18.95
C TYR A 260 -0.49 8.97 19.86
N HIS A 261 0.76 8.71 20.22
CA HIS A 261 1.14 7.59 21.07
C HIS A 261 0.60 7.69 22.50
N LYS A 262 0.42 8.89 23.01
CA LYS A 262 -0.15 9.11 24.35
C LYS A 262 -1.62 8.71 24.43
N ASN A 263 -2.32 8.76 23.29
CA ASN A 263 -3.76 8.55 23.18
C ASN A 263 -4.15 7.14 22.70
N LEU A 264 -3.20 6.27 22.39
CA LEU A 264 -3.47 4.89 22.00
C LEU A 264 -3.96 4.07 23.18
N PRO A 265 -4.99 3.20 23.02
CA PRO A 265 -5.37 2.24 24.03
C PRO A 265 -4.18 1.38 24.50
N PRO A 266 -4.06 1.02 25.77
CA PRO A 266 -2.93 0.25 26.30
C PRO A 266 -2.63 -1.04 25.52
N ARG A 267 -3.69 -1.72 25.01
CA ARG A 267 -3.56 -2.94 24.19
C ARG A 267 -2.90 -2.70 22.82
N ILE A 268 -2.92 -1.46 22.32
CA ILE A 268 -2.29 -1.09 21.04
C ILE A 268 -0.86 -0.57 21.31
N ARG A 269 -0.59 0.01 22.49
CA ARG A 269 0.74 0.51 22.85
C ARG A 269 1.79 -0.61 22.99
N LEU A 270 1.35 -1.83 23.33
CA LEU A 270 2.23 -2.99 23.50
C LEU A 270 2.50 -3.75 22.20
N ALA A 271 1.73 -3.51 21.14
CA ALA A 271 1.89 -4.16 19.86
C ALA A 271 2.67 -3.23 18.91
N GLU A 272 4.00 -3.32 18.92
CA GLU A 272 4.82 -3.13 17.71
C GLU A 272 5.10 -1.72 17.19
N VAL A 273 4.88 -0.66 17.94
CA VAL A 273 5.42 0.65 17.55
C VAL A 273 6.80 0.82 18.19
N ILE A 274 7.82 0.29 17.53
CA ILE A 274 9.20 0.64 17.89
C ILE A 274 9.49 1.98 17.23
N PRO A 275 9.63 3.07 18.00
CA PRO A 275 9.90 4.40 17.45
C PRO A 275 11.37 4.53 17.08
N HIS A 276 11.85 3.78 16.10
CA HIS A 276 13.18 4.00 15.56
C HIS A 276 13.05 4.90 14.33
N GLY A 277 13.49 6.15 14.46
CA GLY A 277 13.53 7.15 13.39
C GLY A 277 12.25 7.94 13.16
N THR A 278 11.30 7.94 14.11
CA THR A 278 10.10 8.78 14.01
C THR A 278 10.42 10.26 14.06
N GLY A 279 9.79 11.05 13.18
CA GLY A 279 9.93 12.51 13.11
C GLY A 279 11.16 13.01 12.37
N GLY A 280 12.06 12.10 11.93
CA GLY A 280 13.19 12.48 11.08
C GLY A 280 12.76 12.85 9.64
N PRO A 281 13.55 13.69 8.95
CA PRO A 281 13.26 14.03 7.56
C PRO A 281 13.34 12.80 6.66
N VAL A 282 12.65 12.86 5.51
CA VAL A 282 12.76 11.83 4.47
C VAL A 282 14.05 12.07 3.70
N ASN A 283 15.14 11.43 4.14
CA ASN A 283 16.45 11.59 3.52
C ASN A 283 16.63 10.72 2.27
N GLU A 284 15.83 9.68 2.14
CA GLU A 284 15.89 8.75 1.01
C GLU A 284 14.48 8.35 0.58
N CYS A 285 14.27 8.25 -0.72
CA CYS A 285 13.09 7.68 -1.32
C CYS A 285 13.50 6.93 -2.60
N PRO A 286 12.67 5.98 -3.08
CA PRO A 286 12.87 5.35 -4.39
C PRO A 286 13.03 6.39 -5.49
N ALA A 287 13.91 6.14 -6.47
CA ALA A 287 14.17 7.07 -7.55
C ALA A 287 12.88 7.45 -8.30
N ILE A 288 11.97 6.50 -8.44
CA ILE A 288 10.65 6.68 -9.07
C ILE A 288 9.75 7.70 -8.32
N MET A 289 10.02 7.99 -7.06
CA MET A 289 9.25 8.96 -6.25
C MET A 289 9.80 10.38 -6.28
N LYS A 290 10.98 10.60 -6.89
CA LYS A 290 11.67 11.88 -6.84
C LYS A 290 10.91 13.03 -7.50
N HIS A 291 10.04 12.75 -8.46
CA HIS A 291 9.23 13.76 -9.14
C HIS A 291 8.20 14.43 -8.22
N PHE A 292 7.85 13.82 -7.07
CA PHE A 292 7.01 14.44 -6.06
C PHE A 292 7.77 15.38 -5.11
N MET A 293 9.10 15.32 -5.09
CA MET A 293 9.90 16.24 -4.27
C MET A 293 9.72 17.68 -4.79
N HIS A 294 9.47 18.61 -3.90
CA HIS A 294 9.24 20.03 -4.22
C HIS A 294 7.91 20.35 -4.91
N LYS A 295 6.95 19.42 -4.91
CA LYS A 295 5.57 19.68 -5.33
C LYS A 295 4.72 20.06 -4.12
N ASP A 296 3.68 20.83 -4.36
CA ASP A 296 2.72 21.30 -3.35
C ASP A 296 1.34 20.64 -3.47
N HIS A 297 1.07 19.96 -4.58
CA HIS A 297 -0.16 19.22 -4.83
C HIS A 297 0.09 17.93 -5.63
N TYR A 298 -0.86 17.00 -5.57
CA TYR A 298 -0.82 15.77 -6.34
C TYR A 298 -1.39 16.02 -7.74
N ASP A 299 -0.55 15.78 -8.75
CA ASP A 299 -0.97 15.73 -10.15
C ASP A 299 -0.58 14.37 -10.73
N ILE A 300 -1.58 13.58 -11.12
CA ILE A 300 -1.39 12.27 -11.74
C ILE A 300 -0.65 12.36 -13.07
N GLN A 301 -0.70 13.52 -13.74
CA GLN A 301 0.03 13.75 -14.97
C GLN A 301 1.53 13.75 -14.77
N ASP A 302 2.00 14.20 -13.61
CA ASP A 302 3.43 14.12 -13.27
C ASP A 302 3.89 12.66 -13.17
N SER A 303 3.08 11.79 -12.55
CA SER A 303 3.34 10.35 -12.53
C SER A 303 3.30 9.73 -13.91
N ALA A 304 2.31 10.08 -14.72
CA ALA A 304 2.20 9.59 -16.09
C ALA A 304 3.41 10.00 -16.95
N LYS A 305 3.86 11.26 -16.87
CA LYS A 305 5.07 11.74 -17.54
C LYS A 305 6.33 11.02 -17.04
N ALA A 306 6.50 10.89 -15.73
CA ALA A 306 7.66 10.22 -15.12
C ALA A 306 7.77 8.75 -15.58
N LEU A 307 6.64 8.12 -15.88
CA LEU A 307 6.56 6.76 -16.37
C LEU A 307 6.45 6.65 -17.90
N ASN A 308 6.54 7.77 -18.64
CA ASN A 308 6.35 7.84 -20.09
C ASN A 308 5.03 7.17 -20.55
N LEU A 309 3.94 7.48 -19.88
CA LEU A 309 2.60 7.02 -20.26
C LEU A 309 1.91 8.06 -21.14
N ASP A 310 1.46 7.64 -22.33
CA ASP A 310 0.62 8.46 -23.21
C ASP A 310 -0.84 8.42 -22.70
N VAL A 311 -1.10 9.12 -21.60
CA VAL A 311 -2.43 9.10 -20.95
C VAL A 311 -3.37 10.15 -21.57
N LEU A 312 -2.85 11.11 -22.32
CA LEU A 312 -3.54 12.35 -22.72
C LEU A 312 -3.46 12.70 -24.22
N SER A 313 -3.37 11.74 -25.10
CA SER A 313 -3.88 12.00 -26.45
C SER A 313 -5.42 12.03 -26.38
N ASP A 314 -6.02 13.10 -26.86
CA ASP A 314 -7.45 13.46 -26.82
C ASP A 314 -8.46 12.44 -27.37
N GLU A 315 -8.08 11.18 -27.58
CA GLU A 315 -8.90 10.12 -28.13
C GLU A 315 -9.60 9.20 -27.12
N ALA A 316 -9.30 9.32 -25.82
CA ALA A 316 -10.08 8.64 -24.79
C ALA A 316 -11.24 9.56 -24.40
N GLY A 317 -12.35 9.49 -25.17
CA GLY A 317 -13.56 10.29 -24.99
C GLY A 317 -14.00 10.37 -23.52
N PHE A 318 -13.61 11.42 -22.85
CA PHE A 318 -14.21 11.84 -21.61
C PHE A 318 -15.60 12.39 -21.94
N PRO A 319 -16.68 11.90 -21.32
CA PRO A 319 -17.96 12.56 -21.44
C PRO A 319 -17.77 13.97 -20.84
N SER A 320 -17.87 14.99 -21.68
CA SER A 320 -18.00 16.37 -21.27
C SER A 320 -19.17 16.45 -20.29
N GLU A 321 -18.92 16.84 -19.05
CA GLU A 321 -19.98 17.23 -18.13
C GLU A 321 -20.81 18.33 -18.80
N SER A 322 -22.00 17.97 -19.26
CA SER A 322 -23.06 18.94 -19.52
C SER A 322 -23.57 19.45 -18.16
N ARG A 323 -23.44 20.74 -17.98
CA ARG A 323 -23.89 21.59 -16.89
C ARG A 323 -25.29 21.25 -16.34
#